data_b2d85acb917391f39141dab1013784cb
#
_entry.id   b2d85acb917391f39141dab1013784cb
#
_cell.length_a   1.000
_cell.length_b   1.000
_cell.length_c   1.000
_cell.angle_alpha   90.00
_cell.angle_beta   90.00
_cell.angle_gamma   90.00
#
_symmetry.space_group_name_H-M   'P 1'
#
loop_
_entity.id
_entity.type
_entity.pdbx_description
1 polymer ?
#
loop_
_entity_poly.entity_id
_entity_poly.type
_entity_poly.pdbx_seq_one_letter_code
_entity_poly.pdbx_strand_id
1 'polypeptide(L)'
;VPDYGHELTFGAFLTPGNQEPQHVVELAQLAEGVGLDLVTFQDHPYQPAFLDTWTLMSYVAAQTQRITLAGNVLNLPLRQPAVLARSMASLDLLSGGRVELGIGAGGFWDAIEAMGGRRLSPGQAVDALGEAIEIIREVWDTDTRGGVRFHGSYYEVSGAKRGPAPAHRMSVWVGAYKPRMLRLTGRLADGWLPSLSYLQPGQLTDGNALIDRAALEAGREPGAIRRLLNIGGEVSAAGQWAERLADLALTEGTGTFILASDDPDTIRGFAAEVAPAVREQVAAARSGAGGPSSSGRSGASRPSSSGRSGAGGSGLTRPGGSSSRITDSGGPGVQATQDDGTRLSEQRLWDETARPACPAPPPGARYTPAGRAASAELVAVHDMLRAELATVRDLIVRVQKGAIDAARARSELNQMTMRQNNWTMGAYCQSYCRIVTQHHSLEDVAVFPYLRTRDNGLGPVLDRLQEEHRVIHGVLDTVDRALVNYISQSGDTSALTDAADLLTDTLLSHLAYEERELIDPLARYGFYGYDQD
;
A
#
# COMPACT_ATOMS: atom_id res chain seq x y z
N VAL A 1 2.10 -19.29 -10.25
CA VAL A 1 0.76 -19.39 -9.66
C VAL A 1 -0.24 -19.32 -10.78
N PRO A 2 -1.23 -20.21 -10.85
CA PRO A 2 -2.20 -20.18 -11.92
C PRO A 2 -3.19 -19.03 -11.74
N ASP A 3 -3.69 -18.51 -12.86
CA ASP A 3 -4.93 -17.72 -12.87
C ASP A 3 -6.08 -18.62 -12.39
N TYR A 4 -6.73 -18.27 -11.27
CA TYR A 4 -7.84 -19.05 -10.71
C TYR A 4 -9.16 -18.86 -11.46
N GLY A 5 -9.18 -18.01 -12.51
CA GLY A 5 -10.36 -17.75 -13.33
C GLY A 5 -11.44 -16.91 -12.64
N HIS A 6 -11.13 -16.23 -11.55
CA HIS A 6 -12.10 -15.37 -10.87
C HIS A 6 -12.56 -14.23 -11.79
N GLU A 7 -13.83 -13.87 -11.71
CA GLU A 7 -14.32 -12.63 -12.26
C GLU A 7 -13.61 -11.44 -11.61
N LEU A 8 -13.19 -10.45 -12.42
CA LEU A 8 -12.48 -9.30 -11.93
C LEU A 8 -13.44 -8.29 -11.29
N THR A 9 -13.15 -7.92 -10.06
CA THR A 9 -13.86 -6.85 -9.32
C THR A 9 -12.91 -5.72 -8.96
N PHE A 10 -13.44 -4.49 -8.97
CA PHE A 10 -12.68 -3.27 -8.71
C PHE A 10 -13.37 -2.46 -7.65
N GLY A 11 -12.61 -1.96 -6.68
CA GLY A 11 -13.15 -1.23 -5.55
C GLY A 11 -12.31 -0.04 -5.13
N ALA A 12 -12.84 0.71 -4.16
CA ALA A 12 -12.14 1.79 -3.48
C ALA A 12 -11.94 1.46 -1.99
N PHE A 13 -10.78 1.83 -1.47
CA PHE A 13 -10.44 1.77 -0.05
C PHE A 13 -10.41 3.20 0.48
N LEU A 14 -11.46 3.57 1.22
CA LEU A 14 -11.71 4.92 1.67
C LEU A 14 -11.32 5.12 3.13
N THR A 15 -10.76 6.28 3.44
CA THR A 15 -10.43 6.67 4.81
C THR A 15 -11.68 7.10 5.56
N PRO A 16 -12.01 6.49 6.71
CA PRO A 16 -13.22 6.83 7.48
C PRO A 16 -13.05 8.11 8.32
N GLY A 17 -12.63 9.23 7.70
CA GLY A 17 -12.37 10.50 8.37
C GLY A 17 -13.62 11.11 9.02
N ASN A 18 -13.47 11.71 10.23
CA ASN A 18 -14.58 12.29 10.97
C ASN A 18 -14.64 13.83 10.94
N GLN A 19 -13.66 14.50 10.32
CA GLN A 19 -13.68 15.96 10.20
C GLN A 19 -14.77 16.44 9.23
N GLU A 20 -14.92 15.73 8.11
CA GLU A 20 -15.97 15.91 7.13
C GLU A 20 -16.71 14.58 6.93
N PRO A 21 -17.56 14.16 7.88
CA PRO A 21 -18.08 12.80 7.91
C PRO A 21 -18.98 12.44 6.71
N GLN A 22 -19.53 13.44 6.02
CA GLN A 22 -20.30 13.22 4.80
C GLN A 22 -19.39 12.95 3.58
N HIS A 23 -18.15 13.44 3.58
CA HIS A 23 -17.24 13.27 2.45
C HIS A 23 -16.96 11.79 2.15
N VAL A 24 -16.68 10.97 3.14
CA VAL A 24 -16.47 9.52 2.93
C VAL A 24 -17.73 8.82 2.40
N VAL A 25 -18.90 9.30 2.78
CA VAL A 25 -20.20 8.79 2.26
C VAL A 25 -20.37 9.18 0.80
N GLU A 26 -20.06 10.44 0.45
CA GLU A 26 -20.09 10.94 -0.93
C GLU A 26 -19.10 10.19 -1.82
N LEU A 27 -17.90 9.87 -1.33
CA LEU A 27 -16.92 9.03 -2.05
C LEU A 27 -17.43 7.61 -2.29
N ALA A 28 -18.13 7.02 -1.32
CA ALA A 28 -18.75 5.70 -1.49
C ALA A 28 -19.89 5.74 -2.53
N GLN A 29 -20.72 6.79 -2.52
CA GLN A 29 -21.76 7.02 -3.53
C GLN A 29 -21.14 7.29 -4.91
N LEU A 30 -20.04 8.05 -4.97
CA LEU A 30 -19.28 8.27 -6.19
C LEU A 30 -18.75 6.93 -6.75
N ALA A 31 -18.11 6.11 -5.92
CA ALA A 31 -17.61 4.80 -6.32
C ALA A 31 -18.71 3.92 -6.91
N GLU A 32 -19.89 3.90 -6.29
CA GLU A 32 -21.08 3.23 -6.84
C GLU A 32 -21.54 3.84 -8.16
N GLY A 33 -21.59 5.17 -8.23
CA GLY A 33 -22.05 5.92 -9.40
C GLY A 33 -21.19 5.73 -10.63
N VAL A 34 -19.85 5.61 -10.46
CA VAL A 34 -18.91 5.34 -11.56
C VAL A 34 -18.77 3.86 -11.90
N GLY A 35 -19.49 2.97 -11.21
CA GLY A 35 -19.57 1.56 -11.54
C GLY A 35 -18.50 0.68 -10.91
N LEU A 36 -17.86 1.11 -9.81
CA LEU A 36 -17.04 0.20 -9.01
C LEU A 36 -17.93 -0.83 -8.30
N ASP A 37 -17.32 -1.99 -8.01
CA ASP A 37 -18.01 -3.16 -7.45
C ASP A 37 -18.02 -3.16 -5.92
N LEU A 38 -17.03 -2.47 -5.28
CA LEU A 38 -16.73 -2.60 -3.86
C LEU A 38 -16.25 -1.28 -3.25
N VAL A 39 -16.66 -0.98 -2.01
CA VAL A 39 -15.99 -0.01 -1.13
C VAL A 39 -15.58 -0.67 0.16
N THR A 40 -14.40 -0.30 0.64
CA THR A 40 -13.86 -0.82 1.90
C THR A 40 -13.38 0.31 2.79
N PHE A 41 -13.38 0.08 4.10
CA PHE A 41 -13.00 1.06 5.11
C PHE A 41 -12.05 0.45 6.13
N GLN A 42 -11.01 1.20 6.57
CA GLN A 42 -10.16 0.74 7.67
C GLN A 42 -10.92 0.74 9.00
N ASP A 43 -10.62 -0.24 9.85
CA ASP A 43 -11.18 -0.32 11.19
C ASP A 43 -10.09 -0.11 12.25
N HIS A 44 -9.92 1.13 12.63
CA HIS A 44 -9.03 1.55 13.71
C HIS A 44 -9.82 2.30 14.79
N PRO A 45 -10.62 1.61 15.64
CA PRO A 45 -11.53 2.25 16.60
C PRO A 45 -10.81 3.15 17.61
N TYR A 46 -9.52 2.94 17.81
CA TYR A 46 -8.64 3.73 18.68
C TYR A 46 -8.16 5.03 18.02
N GLN A 47 -8.52 5.31 16.77
CA GLN A 47 -8.13 6.53 16.07
C GLN A 47 -9.18 7.61 16.26
N PRO A 48 -8.88 8.71 16.99
CA PRO A 48 -9.86 9.74 17.29
C PRO A 48 -10.31 10.55 16.07
N ALA A 49 -9.56 10.51 14.97
CA ALA A 49 -9.91 11.18 13.73
C ALA A 49 -10.75 10.30 12.79
N PHE A 50 -11.09 9.05 13.19
CA PHE A 50 -11.90 8.15 12.39
C PHE A 50 -13.32 8.00 12.95
N LEU A 51 -14.26 7.81 12.06
CA LEU A 51 -15.56 7.24 12.37
C LEU A 51 -15.40 5.76 12.75
N ASP A 52 -16.22 5.24 13.61
CA ASP A 52 -16.33 3.79 13.82
C ASP A 52 -16.74 3.11 12.51
N THR A 53 -15.92 2.21 12.04
CA THR A 53 -16.09 1.58 10.72
C THR A 53 -17.39 0.80 10.62
N TRP A 54 -17.82 0.13 11.68
CA TRP A 54 -19.08 -0.60 11.69
C TRP A 54 -20.29 0.34 11.52
N THR A 55 -20.28 1.46 12.26
CA THR A 55 -21.32 2.49 12.17
C THR A 55 -21.33 3.12 10.77
N LEU A 56 -20.15 3.46 10.23
CA LEU A 56 -20.00 4.00 8.88
C LEU A 56 -20.53 3.03 7.81
N MET A 57 -20.15 1.75 7.86
CA MET A 57 -20.63 0.73 6.93
C MET A 57 -22.15 0.63 6.94
N SER A 58 -22.76 0.68 8.13
CA SER A 58 -24.23 0.64 8.27
C SER A 58 -24.89 1.86 7.63
N TYR A 59 -24.31 3.04 7.83
CA TYR A 59 -24.81 4.27 7.24
C TYR A 59 -24.65 4.30 5.72
N VAL A 60 -23.46 3.93 5.19
CA VAL A 60 -23.19 3.86 3.75
C VAL A 60 -24.08 2.81 3.08
N ALA A 61 -24.34 1.68 3.73
CA ALA A 61 -25.27 0.67 3.21
C ALA A 61 -26.68 1.22 2.96
N ALA A 62 -27.14 2.13 3.83
CA ALA A 62 -28.43 2.81 3.66
C ALA A 62 -28.41 3.92 2.59
N GLN A 63 -27.24 4.43 2.23
CA GLN A 63 -27.05 5.51 1.25
C GLN A 63 -26.65 5.03 -0.16
N THR A 64 -26.46 3.72 -0.34
CA THR A 64 -26.06 3.06 -1.59
C THR A 64 -27.01 1.92 -1.91
N GLN A 65 -27.01 1.42 -3.18
CA GLN A 65 -27.98 0.44 -3.65
C GLN A 65 -27.35 -0.87 -4.18
N ARG A 66 -26.13 -0.81 -4.71
CA ARG A 66 -25.50 -1.93 -5.45
C ARG A 66 -24.13 -2.31 -4.95
N ILE A 67 -23.34 -1.31 -4.52
CA ILE A 67 -21.94 -1.50 -4.18
C ILE A 67 -21.78 -2.41 -2.96
N THR A 68 -20.83 -3.34 -3.02
CA THR A 68 -20.47 -4.21 -1.90
C THR A 68 -19.68 -3.43 -0.85
N LEU A 69 -19.84 -3.76 0.42
CA LEU A 69 -19.18 -3.10 1.53
C LEU A 69 -18.39 -4.11 2.36
N ALA A 70 -17.19 -3.73 2.79
CA ALA A 70 -16.39 -4.55 3.72
C ALA A 70 -15.50 -3.69 4.62
N GLY A 71 -15.19 -4.20 5.82
CA GLY A 71 -14.04 -3.70 6.59
C GLY A 71 -12.73 -4.13 5.92
N ASN A 72 -11.71 -3.25 5.96
CA ASN A 72 -10.40 -3.56 5.36
C ASN A 72 -9.26 -3.24 6.35
N VAL A 73 -9.14 -3.98 7.45
CA VAL A 73 -9.99 -5.11 7.88
C VAL A 73 -10.52 -4.81 9.29
N LEU A 74 -11.67 -5.42 9.67
CA LEU A 74 -12.25 -5.21 11.00
C LEU A 74 -11.29 -5.72 12.10
N ASN A 75 -11.18 -4.93 13.18
CA ASN A 75 -10.28 -5.18 14.31
C ASN A 75 -10.91 -6.20 15.28
N LEU A 76 -10.61 -7.49 15.09
CA LEU A 76 -11.16 -8.56 15.92
C LEU A 76 -10.93 -8.37 17.43
N PRO A 77 -9.73 -7.96 17.92
CA PRO A 77 -9.50 -7.82 19.37
C PRO A 77 -10.47 -6.89 20.10
N LEU A 78 -11.12 -6.00 19.40
CA LEU A 78 -12.13 -5.06 19.94
C LEU A 78 -13.58 -5.47 19.61
N ARG A 79 -13.79 -6.66 19.04
CA ARG A 79 -15.11 -7.15 18.63
C ARG A 79 -15.32 -8.60 19.05
N GLN A 80 -16.38 -8.87 19.78
CA GLN A 80 -16.73 -10.24 20.18
C GLN A 80 -17.24 -11.04 18.96
N PRO A 81 -16.69 -12.23 18.64
CA PRO A 81 -16.99 -12.95 17.40
C PRO A 81 -18.48 -13.26 17.20
N ALA A 82 -19.18 -13.73 18.24
CA ALA A 82 -20.61 -14.05 18.13
C ALA A 82 -21.48 -12.81 17.93
N VAL A 83 -21.10 -11.66 18.52
CA VAL A 83 -21.80 -10.37 18.31
C VAL A 83 -21.50 -9.84 16.92
N LEU A 84 -20.24 -9.91 16.49
CA LEU A 84 -19.81 -9.51 15.15
C LEU A 84 -20.55 -10.32 14.06
N ALA A 85 -20.63 -11.63 14.22
CA ALA A 85 -21.37 -12.51 13.30
C ALA A 85 -22.82 -12.04 13.12
N ARG A 86 -23.48 -11.72 14.25
CA ARG A 86 -24.88 -11.27 14.25
C ARG A 86 -25.05 -9.90 13.60
N SER A 87 -24.12 -9.00 13.87
CA SER A 87 -24.13 -7.66 13.27
C SER A 87 -23.92 -7.73 11.76
N MET A 88 -22.91 -8.51 11.31
CA MET A 88 -22.61 -8.71 9.89
C MET A 88 -23.81 -9.29 9.13
N ALA A 89 -24.42 -10.37 9.64
CA ALA A 89 -25.60 -10.96 9.02
C ALA A 89 -26.79 -10.01 8.99
N SER A 90 -26.97 -9.19 10.05
CA SER A 90 -28.05 -8.20 10.08
C SER A 90 -27.84 -7.11 9.03
N LEU A 91 -26.61 -6.60 8.89
CA LEU A 91 -26.30 -5.59 7.88
C LEU A 91 -26.44 -6.16 6.47
N ASP A 92 -26.04 -7.40 6.27
CA ASP A 92 -26.18 -8.09 4.99
C ASP A 92 -27.66 -8.27 4.59
N LEU A 93 -28.52 -8.68 5.52
CA LEU A 93 -29.96 -8.74 5.30
C LEU A 93 -30.57 -7.36 4.98
N LEU A 94 -30.19 -6.31 5.73
CA LEU A 94 -30.69 -4.95 5.52
C LEU A 94 -30.20 -4.34 4.21
N SER A 95 -29.02 -4.69 3.76
CA SER A 95 -28.43 -4.21 2.51
C SER A 95 -28.81 -5.06 1.28
N GLY A 96 -29.50 -6.18 1.47
CA GLY A 96 -29.87 -7.09 0.38
C GLY A 96 -28.71 -7.93 -0.17
N GLY A 97 -27.80 -8.37 0.70
CA GLY A 97 -26.69 -9.26 0.32
C GLY A 97 -25.45 -8.53 -0.20
N ARG A 98 -25.14 -7.34 0.34
CA ARG A 98 -24.03 -6.50 -0.12
C ARG A 98 -22.88 -6.37 0.86
N VAL A 99 -22.72 -7.28 1.82
CA VAL A 99 -21.67 -7.16 2.86
C VAL A 99 -20.76 -8.36 2.85
N GLU A 100 -19.44 -8.10 2.90
CA GLU A 100 -18.43 -9.12 3.07
C GLU A 100 -17.63 -8.88 4.36
N LEU A 101 -17.13 -9.93 4.99
CA LEU A 101 -16.39 -9.84 6.23
C LEU A 101 -14.89 -9.79 6.00
N GLY A 102 -14.32 -8.59 5.89
CA GLY A 102 -12.87 -8.42 6.00
C GLY A 102 -12.45 -8.34 7.49
N ILE A 103 -11.57 -9.22 7.94
CA ILE A 103 -11.20 -9.34 9.37
C ILE A 103 -9.70 -9.51 9.57
N GLY A 104 -9.16 -8.93 10.64
CA GLY A 104 -7.75 -9.00 11.00
C GLY A 104 -7.53 -9.44 12.45
N ALA A 105 -6.39 -10.07 12.71
CA ALA A 105 -6.01 -10.55 14.05
C ALA A 105 -5.63 -9.43 15.04
N GLY A 106 -5.59 -8.17 14.58
CA GLY A 106 -5.06 -7.04 15.34
C GLY A 106 -3.56 -6.80 15.07
N GLY A 107 -3.11 -5.57 15.31
CA GLY A 107 -1.72 -5.16 15.04
C GLY A 107 -1.20 -4.08 15.98
N PHE A 108 -2.04 -3.18 16.44
CA PHE A 108 -1.67 -2.04 17.27
C PHE A 108 -2.03 -2.30 18.73
N TRP A 109 -1.27 -3.17 19.36
CA TRP A 109 -1.64 -3.77 20.65
C TRP A 109 -1.74 -2.76 21.79
N ASP A 110 -0.87 -1.72 21.83
CA ASP A 110 -0.95 -0.67 22.84
C ASP A 110 -2.27 0.11 22.74
N ALA A 111 -2.69 0.43 21.52
CA ALA A 111 -3.93 1.13 21.28
C ALA A 111 -5.18 0.24 21.51
N ILE A 112 -5.08 -1.04 21.14
CA ILE A 112 -6.13 -2.02 21.41
C ILE A 112 -6.32 -2.21 22.92
N GLU A 113 -5.23 -2.33 23.68
CA GLU A 113 -5.27 -2.47 25.14
C GLU A 113 -5.79 -1.19 25.82
N ALA A 114 -5.42 -0.02 25.32
CA ALA A 114 -5.95 1.26 25.80
C ALA A 114 -7.47 1.40 25.63
N MET A 115 -8.04 0.71 24.63
CA MET A 115 -9.49 0.62 24.42
C MET A 115 -10.16 -0.53 25.18
N GLY A 116 -9.43 -1.21 26.06
CA GLY A 116 -9.93 -2.34 26.86
C GLY A 116 -9.86 -3.70 26.16
N GLY A 117 -9.22 -3.78 24.99
CA GLY A 117 -8.96 -5.05 24.33
C GLY A 117 -7.88 -5.86 25.05
N ARG A 118 -7.97 -7.19 24.98
CA ARG A 118 -6.95 -8.07 25.55
C ARG A 118 -5.71 -8.09 24.67
N ARG A 119 -4.53 -7.79 25.23
CA ARG A 119 -3.25 -7.94 24.52
C ARG A 119 -2.95 -9.42 24.29
N LEU A 120 -2.64 -9.75 23.04
CA LEU A 120 -2.22 -11.09 22.63
C LEU A 120 -0.82 -11.02 21.98
N SER A 121 -0.04 -12.08 22.15
CA SER A 121 1.17 -12.24 21.32
C SER A 121 0.78 -12.51 19.86
N PRO A 122 1.68 -12.28 18.89
CA PRO A 122 1.37 -12.52 17.48
C PRO A 122 0.85 -13.94 17.19
N GLY A 123 1.40 -14.94 17.86
CA GLY A 123 0.94 -16.32 17.72
C GLY A 123 -0.47 -16.54 18.28
N GLN A 124 -0.74 -16.00 19.46
CA GLN A 124 -2.05 -16.08 20.11
C GLN A 124 -3.13 -15.34 19.29
N ALA A 125 -2.79 -14.21 18.68
CA ALA A 125 -3.71 -13.46 17.84
C ALA A 125 -4.15 -14.24 16.58
N VAL A 126 -3.24 -15.02 15.98
CA VAL A 126 -3.59 -15.93 14.87
C VAL A 126 -4.52 -17.04 15.32
N ASP A 127 -4.27 -17.64 16.49
CA ASP A 127 -5.13 -18.71 17.04
C ASP A 127 -6.52 -18.15 17.38
N ALA A 128 -6.58 -16.99 18.04
CA ALA A 128 -7.83 -16.31 18.35
C ALA A 128 -8.66 -15.96 17.09
N LEU A 129 -7.99 -15.56 16.00
CA LEU A 129 -8.67 -15.34 14.72
C LEU A 129 -9.25 -16.65 14.16
N GLY A 130 -8.54 -17.77 14.28
CA GLY A 130 -9.06 -19.09 13.88
C GLY A 130 -10.35 -19.44 14.63
N GLU A 131 -10.31 -19.36 15.97
CA GLU A 131 -11.49 -19.60 16.82
C GLU A 131 -12.66 -18.66 16.47
N ALA A 132 -12.36 -17.38 16.20
CA ALA A 132 -13.38 -16.40 15.84
C ALA A 132 -14.07 -16.72 14.51
N ILE A 133 -13.33 -17.14 13.48
CA ILE A 133 -13.91 -17.52 12.18
C ILE A 133 -14.83 -18.74 12.35
N GLU A 134 -14.45 -19.72 13.15
CA GLU A 134 -15.28 -20.88 13.45
C GLU A 134 -16.57 -20.48 14.17
N ILE A 135 -16.49 -19.67 15.22
CA ILE A 135 -17.66 -19.13 15.95
C ILE A 135 -18.58 -18.35 15.01
N ILE A 136 -18.02 -17.50 14.16
CA ILE A 136 -18.80 -16.68 13.22
C ILE A 136 -19.60 -17.58 12.28
N ARG A 137 -18.98 -18.59 11.70
CA ARG A 137 -19.62 -19.55 10.80
C ARG A 137 -20.69 -20.37 11.51
N GLU A 138 -20.40 -20.79 12.74
CA GLU A 138 -21.36 -21.49 13.59
C GLU A 138 -22.61 -20.63 13.90
N VAL A 139 -22.44 -19.34 14.13
CA VAL A 139 -23.59 -18.42 14.35
C VAL A 139 -24.41 -18.26 13.06
N TRP A 140 -23.78 -18.20 11.89
CA TRP A 140 -24.47 -18.08 10.60
C TRP A 140 -25.15 -19.37 10.13
N ASP A 141 -24.70 -20.52 10.60
CA ASP A 141 -25.30 -21.82 10.28
C ASP A 141 -26.63 -22.00 11.01
N THR A 142 -27.72 -21.70 10.35
CA THR A 142 -29.08 -21.86 10.88
C THR A 142 -29.69 -23.22 10.58
N ASP A 143 -29.03 -24.06 9.78
CA ASP A 143 -29.51 -25.40 9.45
C ASP A 143 -29.22 -26.40 10.58
N THR A 144 -28.16 -26.15 11.34
CA THR A 144 -27.82 -26.95 12.52
C THR A 144 -28.72 -26.60 13.71
N ARG A 145 -29.33 -27.63 14.32
CA ARG A 145 -30.19 -27.47 15.51
C ARG A 145 -29.38 -27.20 16.77
N GLY A 146 -29.93 -26.42 17.68
CA GLY A 146 -29.34 -26.12 18.99
C GLY A 146 -28.53 -24.83 18.98
N GLY A 147 -28.01 -24.45 20.14
CA GLY A 147 -27.17 -23.27 20.29
C GLY A 147 -25.71 -23.53 19.97
N VAL A 148 -24.96 -22.52 19.59
CA VAL A 148 -23.52 -22.57 19.41
C VAL A 148 -22.85 -22.84 20.76
N ARG A 149 -22.01 -23.86 20.81
CA ARG A 149 -21.18 -24.20 21.97
C ARG A 149 -19.75 -24.33 21.50
N PHE A 150 -18.91 -23.39 21.91
CA PHE A 150 -17.51 -23.32 21.53
C PHE A 150 -16.66 -23.11 22.78
N HIS A 151 -15.67 -23.96 23.00
CA HIS A 151 -14.77 -23.90 24.15
C HIS A 151 -13.34 -23.82 23.61
N GLY A 152 -12.89 -22.59 23.29
CA GLY A 152 -11.56 -22.29 22.80
C GLY A 152 -10.61 -21.79 23.89
N SER A 153 -9.40 -21.44 23.47
CA SER A 153 -8.40 -20.84 24.36
C SER A 153 -8.61 -19.34 24.53
N TYR A 154 -9.30 -18.71 23.58
CA TYR A 154 -9.48 -17.26 23.51
C TYR A 154 -10.93 -16.85 23.62
N TYR A 155 -11.83 -17.67 23.13
CA TYR A 155 -13.28 -17.41 23.17
C TYR A 155 -14.05 -18.59 23.74
N GLU A 156 -15.10 -18.25 24.46
CA GLU A 156 -16.06 -19.21 24.98
C GLU A 156 -17.47 -18.79 24.60
N VAL A 157 -18.25 -19.71 24.01
CA VAL A 157 -19.66 -19.51 23.68
C VAL A 157 -20.49 -20.65 24.25
N SER A 158 -21.36 -20.36 25.17
CA SER A 158 -22.11 -21.36 25.97
C SER A 158 -23.60 -21.37 25.62
N GLY A 159 -23.93 -21.79 24.39
CA GLY A 159 -25.33 -21.97 23.98
C GLY A 159 -25.96 -20.71 23.35
N ALA A 160 -25.17 -19.84 22.71
CA ALA A 160 -25.70 -18.72 21.95
C ALA A 160 -26.63 -19.23 20.83
N LYS A 161 -27.76 -18.59 20.64
CA LYS A 161 -28.68 -18.95 19.55
C LYS A 161 -28.05 -18.65 18.19
N ARG A 162 -28.19 -19.55 17.23
CA ARG A 162 -27.77 -19.36 15.84
C ARG A 162 -28.59 -18.27 15.14
N GLY A 163 -28.07 -17.72 14.09
CA GLY A 163 -28.73 -16.74 13.25
C GLY A 163 -28.70 -15.29 13.74
N PRO A 164 -29.22 -14.35 12.91
CA PRO A 164 -29.73 -14.66 11.58
C PRO A 164 -28.66 -15.21 10.64
N ALA A 165 -29.07 -15.99 9.64
CA ALA A 165 -28.22 -16.29 8.51
C ALA A 165 -28.04 -15.02 7.66
N PRO A 166 -26.87 -14.78 7.04
CA PRO A 166 -26.73 -13.73 6.04
C PRO A 166 -27.68 -13.93 4.85
N ALA A 167 -27.95 -12.88 4.08
CA ALA A 167 -28.78 -12.96 2.88
C ALA A 167 -28.11 -13.74 1.75
N HIS A 168 -26.76 -13.83 1.77
CA HIS A 168 -25.96 -14.63 0.84
C HIS A 168 -24.86 -15.37 1.60
N ARG A 169 -24.09 -16.22 0.91
CA ARG A 169 -22.90 -16.84 1.48
C ARG A 169 -21.79 -15.79 1.63
N MET A 170 -21.79 -15.09 2.75
CA MET A 170 -20.82 -14.05 3.06
C MET A 170 -19.42 -14.65 3.14
N SER A 171 -18.46 -14.06 2.41
CA SER A 171 -17.06 -14.48 2.44
C SER A 171 -16.34 -13.88 3.64
N VAL A 172 -15.38 -14.63 4.18
CA VAL A 172 -14.45 -14.14 5.22
C VAL A 172 -13.10 -13.85 4.55
N TRP A 173 -12.71 -12.57 4.48
CA TRP A 173 -11.43 -12.13 3.93
C TRP A 173 -10.46 -11.80 5.05
N VAL A 174 -9.21 -12.24 4.93
CA VAL A 174 -8.19 -12.07 5.98
C VAL A 174 -7.04 -11.22 5.47
N GLY A 175 -6.72 -10.16 6.22
CA GLY A 175 -5.49 -9.39 6.06
C GLY A 175 -4.30 -10.17 6.61
N ALA A 176 -3.39 -10.64 5.76
CA ALA A 176 -2.31 -11.54 6.14
C ALA A 176 -1.00 -11.23 5.40
N TYR A 177 0.13 -11.25 6.14
CA TYR A 177 1.48 -11.03 5.59
C TYR A 177 2.49 -12.08 6.04
N LYS A 178 2.28 -12.74 7.19
CA LYS A 178 3.24 -13.67 7.77
C LYS A 178 2.81 -15.13 7.56
N PRO A 179 3.74 -16.09 7.48
CA PRO A 179 3.46 -17.47 7.08
C PRO A 179 2.35 -18.16 7.88
N ARG A 180 2.24 -17.86 9.19
CA ARG A 180 1.21 -18.47 10.04
C ARG A 180 -0.19 -17.96 9.68
N MET A 181 -0.33 -16.65 9.42
CA MET A 181 -1.58 -16.02 8.96
C MET A 181 -1.96 -16.53 7.57
N LEU A 182 -1.00 -16.64 6.64
CA LEU A 182 -1.23 -17.15 5.29
C LEU A 182 -1.73 -18.62 5.32
N ARG A 183 -1.15 -19.47 6.19
CA ARG A 183 -1.66 -20.83 6.37
C ARG A 183 -3.08 -20.86 6.96
N LEU A 184 -3.38 -19.97 7.91
CA LEU A 184 -4.74 -19.84 8.43
C LEU A 184 -5.71 -19.42 7.33
N THR A 185 -5.33 -18.45 6.49
CA THR A 185 -6.11 -18.00 5.34
C THR A 185 -6.44 -19.18 4.43
N GLY A 186 -5.46 -19.98 4.03
CA GLY A 186 -5.65 -21.18 3.22
C GLY A 186 -6.64 -22.17 3.83
N ARG A 187 -6.54 -22.41 5.13
CA ARG A 187 -7.38 -23.38 5.83
C ARG A 187 -8.82 -22.89 6.07
N LEU A 188 -8.99 -21.63 6.44
CA LEU A 188 -10.26 -21.15 6.99
C LEU A 188 -10.88 -19.96 6.24
N ALA A 189 -10.14 -19.09 5.56
CA ALA A 189 -10.69 -17.91 4.94
C ALA A 189 -11.22 -18.17 3.52
N ASP A 190 -12.07 -17.26 3.02
CA ASP A 190 -12.59 -17.30 1.65
C ASP A 190 -11.87 -16.26 0.76
N GLY A 191 -11.02 -15.40 1.37
CA GLY A 191 -10.20 -14.44 0.64
C GLY A 191 -8.94 -14.02 1.39
N TRP A 192 -7.92 -13.65 0.62
CA TRP A 192 -6.67 -13.05 1.07
C TRP A 192 -6.61 -11.59 0.65
N LEU A 193 -6.49 -10.68 1.61
CA LEU A 193 -6.59 -9.23 1.41
C LEU A 193 -5.33 -8.50 1.93
N PRO A 194 -4.19 -8.57 1.24
CA PRO A 194 -3.00 -7.78 1.54
C PRO A 194 -3.03 -6.41 0.86
N SER A 195 -2.12 -5.52 1.28
CA SER A 195 -1.79 -4.28 0.56
C SER A 195 -0.48 -4.46 -0.19
N LEU A 196 -0.45 -4.11 -1.48
CA LEU A 196 0.72 -4.28 -2.34
C LEU A 196 1.93 -3.52 -1.80
N SER A 197 1.73 -2.33 -1.24
CA SER A 197 2.76 -1.48 -0.64
C SER A 197 3.47 -2.11 0.58
N TYR A 198 2.91 -3.16 1.18
CA TYR A 198 3.51 -3.88 2.31
C TYR A 198 4.19 -5.19 1.91
N LEU A 199 4.17 -5.53 0.63
CA LEU A 199 4.77 -6.74 0.09
C LEU A 199 6.10 -6.42 -0.60
N GLN A 200 7.14 -7.15 -0.24
CA GLN A 200 8.39 -7.14 -0.98
C GLN A 200 8.26 -7.92 -2.30
N PRO A 201 9.10 -7.66 -3.30
CA PRO A 201 9.12 -8.44 -4.53
C PRO A 201 9.16 -9.95 -4.25
N GLY A 202 8.31 -10.72 -4.92
CA GLY A 202 8.16 -12.16 -4.73
C GLY A 202 7.27 -12.59 -3.56
N GLN A 203 6.99 -11.73 -2.59
CA GLN A 203 6.16 -12.12 -1.43
C GLN A 203 4.70 -12.39 -1.79
N LEU A 204 4.19 -11.81 -2.88
CA LEU A 204 2.85 -12.14 -3.37
C LEU A 204 2.80 -13.59 -3.87
N THR A 205 3.77 -13.98 -4.69
CA THR A 205 3.93 -15.35 -5.20
C THR A 205 4.14 -16.36 -4.06
N ASP A 206 5.04 -16.06 -3.12
CA ASP A 206 5.30 -16.93 -1.96
C ASP A 206 4.07 -17.06 -1.06
N GLY A 207 3.34 -15.96 -0.86
CA GLY A 207 2.09 -15.93 -0.12
C GLY A 207 1.02 -16.80 -0.76
N ASN A 208 0.83 -16.68 -2.06
CA ASN A 208 -0.06 -17.53 -2.84
C ASN A 208 0.28 -19.01 -2.69
N ALA A 209 1.57 -19.38 -2.83
CA ALA A 209 2.02 -20.76 -2.69
C ALA A 209 1.76 -21.33 -1.29
N LEU A 210 1.91 -20.52 -0.24
CA LEU A 210 1.61 -20.92 1.14
C LEU A 210 0.11 -21.12 1.37
N ILE A 211 -0.72 -20.24 0.84
CA ILE A 211 -2.19 -20.32 0.93
C ILE A 211 -2.70 -21.56 0.19
N ASP A 212 -2.23 -21.76 -1.06
CA ASP A 212 -2.62 -22.91 -1.88
C ASP A 212 -2.30 -24.23 -1.20
N ARG A 213 -1.08 -24.36 -0.68
CA ARG A 213 -0.65 -25.55 0.06
C ARG A 213 -1.54 -25.80 1.27
N ALA A 214 -1.78 -24.76 2.07
CA ALA A 214 -2.60 -24.89 3.27
C ALA A 214 -4.08 -25.18 2.96
N ALA A 215 -4.59 -24.72 1.83
CA ALA A 215 -5.92 -25.05 1.32
C ALA A 215 -6.00 -26.53 0.96
N LEU A 216 -5.06 -27.04 0.17
CA LEU A 216 -5.00 -28.45 -0.24
C LEU A 216 -4.87 -29.38 0.99
N GLU A 217 -4.01 -29.03 1.96
CA GLU A 217 -3.86 -29.77 3.22
C GLU A 217 -5.16 -29.81 4.04
N ALA A 218 -6.01 -28.78 3.90
CA ALA A 218 -7.33 -28.70 4.53
C ALA A 218 -8.46 -29.29 3.67
N GLY A 219 -8.15 -29.90 2.53
CA GLY A 219 -9.14 -30.47 1.62
C GLY A 219 -9.97 -29.42 0.87
N ARG A 220 -9.42 -28.21 0.68
CA ARG A 220 -10.07 -27.10 -0.02
C ARG A 220 -9.38 -26.84 -1.36
N GLU A 221 -10.17 -26.43 -2.34
CA GLU A 221 -9.62 -26.00 -3.62
C GLU A 221 -8.97 -24.60 -3.49
N PRO A 222 -7.71 -24.40 -3.94
CA PRO A 222 -7.04 -23.10 -3.90
C PRO A 222 -7.83 -21.99 -4.59
N GLY A 223 -8.51 -22.29 -5.70
CA GLY A 223 -9.37 -21.38 -6.43
C GLY A 223 -10.65 -20.98 -5.69
N ALA A 224 -11.00 -21.63 -4.58
CA ALA A 224 -12.10 -21.18 -3.72
C ALA A 224 -11.71 -20.01 -2.81
N ILE A 225 -10.43 -19.64 -2.77
CA ILE A 225 -9.93 -18.55 -1.96
C ILE A 225 -9.60 -17.37 -2.88
N ARG A 226 -10.39 -16.31 -2.81
CA ARG A 226 -10.23 -15.13 -3.65
C ARG A 226 -8.95 -14.37 -3.29
N ARG A 227 -8.22 -13.91 -4.30
CA ARG A 227 -7.06 -13.04 -4.14
C ARG A 227 -7.50 -11.60 -4.32
N LEU A 228 -7.49 -10.85 -3.24
CA LEU A 228 -7.80 -9.42 -3.22
C LEU A 228 -6.50 -8.65 -3.01
N LEU A 229 -6.38 -7.44 -3.52
CA LEU A 229 -5.16 -6.65 -3.39
C LEU A 229 -5.50 -5.17 -3.26
N ASN A 230 -5.12 -4.56 -2.13
CA ASN A 230 -5.11 -3.12 -2.02
C ASN A 230 -3.95 -2.57 -2.85
N ILE A 231 -4.25 -1.64 -3.72
CA ILE A 231 -3.31 -0.95 -4.60
C ILE A 231 -3.34 0.54 -4.30
N GLY A 232 -2.22 1.23 -4.46
CA GLY A 232 -2.11 2.67 -4.31
C GLY A 232 -1.21 3.23 -5.40
N GLY A 233 -1.24 4.54 -5.58
CA GLY A 233 -0.41 5.25 -6.55
C GLY A 233 -1.21 6.21 -7.42
N GLU A 234 -0.53 7.12 -8.11
CA GLU A 234 -1.15 8.04 -9.04
C GLU A 234 -1.52 7.31 -10.34
N VAL A 235 -2.74 7.54 -10.81
CA VAL A 235 -3.26 7.02 -12.09
C VAL A 235 -2.75 7.88 -13.27
N SER A 236 -1.51 8.38 -13.17
CA SER A 236 -0.93 9.28 -14.18
C SER A 236 -0.64 8.61 -15.54
N ALA A 237 -0.68 7.27 -15.60
CA ALA A 237 -0.51 6.50 -16.83
C ALA A 237 -1.47 5.29 -16.83
N ALA A 238 -2.75 5.52 -17.08
CA ALA A 238 -3.82 4.51 -17.05
C ALA A 238 -3.48 3.22 -17.84
N GLY A 239 -2.79 3.35 -18.98
CA GLY A 239 -2.35 2.21 -19.80
C GLY A 239 -1.36 1.30 -19.08
N GLN A 240 -0.33 1.87 -18.45
CA GLN A 240 0.68 1.08 -17.72
C GLN A 240 0.08 0.43 -16.47
N TRP A 241 -0.85 1.11 -15.80
CA TRP A 241 -1.60 0.54 -14.68
C TRP A 241 -2.42 -0.67 -15.14
N ALA A 242 -3.15 -0.53 -16.25
CA ALA A 242 -3.97 -1.62 -16.79
C ALA A 242 -3.12 -2.86 -17.12
N GLU A 243 -1.98 -2.70 -17.78
CA GLU A 243 -1.04 -3.78 -18.09
C GLU A 243 -0.53 -4.48 -16.83
N ARG A 244 -0.08 -3.70 -15.83
CA ARG A 244 0.41 -4.24 -14.56
C ARG A 244 -0.67 -5.01 -13.79
N LEU A 245 -1.89 -4.49 -13.71
CA LEU A 245 -2.98 -5.16 -13.01
C LEU A 245 -3.45 -6.41 -13.77
N ALA A 246 -3.46 -6.38 -15.10
CA ALA A 246 -3.74 -7.55 -15.92
C ALA A 246 -2.68 -8.64 -15.73
N ASP A 247 -1.40 -8.28 -15.66
CA ASP A 247 -0.31 -9.21 -15.34
C ASP A 247 -0.51 -9.84 -13.96
N LEU A 248 -0.80 -9.06 -12.92
CA LEU A 248 -1.09 -9.57 -11.57
C LEU A 248 -2.31 -10.49 -11.54
N ALA A 249 -3.34 -10.23 -12.36
CA ALA A 249 -4.49 -11.11 -12.46
C ALA A 249 -4.13 -12.47 -13.08
N LEU A 250 -3.30 -12.46 -14.12
CA LEU A 250 -2.94 -13.66 -14.89
C LEU A 250 -1.81 -14.48 -14.23
N THR A 251 -0.83 -13.79 -13.60
CA THR A 251 0.36 -14.45 -13.03
C THR A 251 0.22 -14.77 -11.55
N GLU A 252 -0.49 -13.92 -10.80
CA GLU A 252 -0.67 -14.04 -9.35
C GLU A 252 -2.11 -14.41 -8.95
N GLY A 253 -3.01 -14.51 -9.92
CA GLY A 253 -4.41 -14.89 -9.70
C GLY A 253 -5.23 -13.83 -8.96
N THR A 254 -4.79 -12.56 -8.95
CA THR A 254 -5.51 -11.48 -8.28
C THR A 254 -6.86 -11.23 -8.98
N GLY A 255 -7.96 -11.48 -8.26
CA GLY A 255 -9.32 -11.33 -8.78
C GLY A 255 -10.02 -10.04 -8.33
N THR A 256 -9.46 -9.31 -7.37
CA THR A 256 -10.06 -8.07 -6.86
C THR A 256 -8.98 -7.03 -6.61
N PHE A 257 -9.10 -5.86 -7.24
CA PHE A 257 -8.22 -4.72 -7.07
C PHE A 257 -8.95 -3.59 -6.34
N ILE A 258 -8.39 -3.12 -5.23
CA ILE A 258 -9.00 -2.13 -4.36
C ILE A 258 -8.08 -0.91 -4.28
N LEU A 259 -8.48 0.18 -4.93
CA LEU A 259 -7.71 1.42 -5.01
C LEU A 259 -7.77 2.18 -3.67
N ALA A 260 -6.64 2.39 -3.04
CA ALA A 260 -6.50 3.23 -1.85
C ALA A 260 -6.38 4.70 -2.28
N SER A 261 -7.50 5.42 -2.30
CA SER A 261 -7.56 6.84 -2.65
C SER A 261 -8.84 7.48 -2.12
N ASP A 262 -8.72 8.70 -1.58
CA ASP A 262 -9.82 9.58 -1.20
C ASP A 262 -10.02 10.72 -2.22
N ASP A 263 -9.28 10.71 -3.33
CA ASP A 263 -9.41 11.69 -4.40
C ASP A 263 -10.49 11.28 -5.40
N PRO A 264 -11.56 12.11 -5.58
CA PRO A 264 -12.66 11.78 -6.49
C PRO A 264 -12.24 11.59 -7.95
N ASP A 265 -11.25 12.33 -8.43
CA ASP A 265 -10.82 12.26 -9.84
C ASP A 265 -9.99 11.00 -10.09
N THR A 266 -9.18 10.59 -9.14
CA THR A 266 -8.46 9.31 -9.17
C THR A 266 -9.43 8.12 -9.18
N ILE A 267 -10.51 8.16 -8.36
CA ILE A 267 -11.56 7.12 -8.35
C ILE A 267 -12.29 7.06 -9.70
N ARG A 268 -12.62 8.22 -10.29
CA ARG A 268 -13.26 8.29 -11.62
C ARG A 268 -12.36 7.73 -12.73
N GLY A 269 -11.08 8.14 -12.76
CA GLY A 269 -10.10 7.66 -13.73
C GLY A 269 -9.89 6.15 -13.64
N PHE A 270 -9.77 5.62 -12.42
CA PHE A 270 -9.64 4.19 -12.18
C PHE A 270 -10.84 3.40 -12.71
N ALA A 271 -12.06 3.87 -12.45
CA ALA A 271 -13.27 3.21 -12.91
C ALA A 271 -13.48 3.34 -14.42
N ALA A 272 -13.18 4.51 -15.01
CA ALA A 272 -13.47 4.80 -16.41
C ALA A 272 -12.42 4.23 -17.38
N GLU A 273 -11.15 4.20 -16.98
CA GLU A 273 -10.03 3.89 -17.87
C GLU A 273 -9.33 2.58 -17.49
N VAL A 274 -8.96 2.41 -16.21
CA VAL A 274 -8.13 1.28 -15.78
C VAL A 274 -8.95 -0.01 -15.70
N ALA A 275 -10.04 -0.02 -14.96
CA ALA A 275 -10.82 -1.23 -14.71
C ALA A 275 -11.36 -1.88 -16.00
N PRO A 276 -11.91 -1.14 -16.99
CA PRO A 276 -12.31 -1.71 -18.28
C PRO A 276 -11.14 -2.30 -19.07
N ALA A 277 -10.00 -1.59 -19.12
CA ALA A 277 -8.83 -2.04 -19.86
C ALA A 277 -8.23 -3.33 -19.26
N VAL A 278 -8.19 -3.46 -17.93
CA VAL A 278 -7.77 -4.71 -17.26
C VAL A 278 -8.71 -5.85 -17.60
N ARG A 279 -10.03 -5.64 -17.54
CA ARG A 279 -11.03 -6.66 -17.89
C ARG A 279 -10.85 -7.13 -19.34
N GLU A 280 -10.64 -6.21 -20.28
CA GLU A 280 -10.43 -6.51 -21.68
C GLU A 280 -9.15 -7.33 -21.91
N GLN A 281 -8.01 -6.90 -21.35
CA GLN A 281 -6.73 -7.58 -21.50
C GLN A 281 -6.76 -9.01 -20.92
N VAL A 282 -7.32 -9.17 -19.72
CA VAL A 282 -7.44 -10.48 -19.06
C VAL A 282 -8.40 -11.39 -19.83
N ALA A 283 -9.52 -10.88 -20.31
CA ALA A 283 -10.46 -11.65 -21.14
C ALA A 283 -9.82 -12.11 -22.46
N ALA A 284 -9.05 -11.24 -23.13
CA ALA A 284 -8.31 -11.58 -24.33
C ALA A 284 -7.27 -12.68 -24.08
N ALA A 285 -6.49 -12.57 -22.99
CA ALA A 285 -5.49 -13.57 -22.62
C ALA A 285 -6.11 -14.94 -22.29
N ARG A 286 -7.20 -14.95 -21.51
CA ARG A 286 -7.95 -16.17 -21.17
C ARG A 286 -8.57 -16.84 -22.41
N SER A 287 -9.04 -16.04 -23.39
CA SER A 287 -9.61 -16.55 -24.64
C SER A 287 -8.55 -17.10 -25.59
N GLY A 288 -7.35 -16.49 -25.64
CA GLY A 288 -6.22 -16.94 -26.45
C GLY A 288 -5.56 -18.22 -25.96
N ALA A 289 -5.66 -18.53 -24.66
CA ALA A 289 -5.12 -19.77 -24.06
C ALA A 289 -5.99 -21.01 -24.34
N GLY A 290 -7.22 -20.85 -24.83
CA GLY A 290 -8.18 -21.91 -25.08
C GLY A 290 -8.22 -22.48 -26.53
N GLY A 291 -7.30 -22.10 -27.44
CA GLY A 291 -7.26 -22.58 -28.81
C GLY A 291 -6.56 -23.94 -28.95
N PRO A 292 -7.13 -24.93 -29.69
CA PRO A 292 -6.51 -26.25 -29.81
C PRO A 292 -5.24 -26.19 -30.66
N SER A 293 -4.19 -26.80 -30.20
CA SER A 293 -2.98 -27.10 -30.97
C SER A 293 -3.32 -28.06 -32.13
N SER A 294 -3.53 -27.53 -33.34
CA SER A 294 -3.51 -28.33 -34.56
C SER A 294 -2.21 -28.05 -35.31
N SER A 295 -1.32 -29.00 -35.24
CA SER A 295 -0.18 -29.17 -36.14
C SER A 295 -0.68 -29.39 -37.59
N GLY A 296 -0.12 -28.66 -38.56
CA GLY A 296 -0.33 -29.00 -39.97
C GLY A 296 0.19 -27.98 -40.98
N ARG A 297 1.45 -28.09 -41.29
CA ARG A 297 2.15 -27.92 -42.60
C ARG A 297 1.61 -27.02 -43.70
N SER A 298 2.52 -26.15 -44.11
CA SER A 298 3.02 -25.88 -45.50
C SER A 298 2.13 -25.14 -46.49
N GLY A 299 2.72 -24.10 -47.07
CA GLY A 299 2.38 -23.71 -48.46
C GLY A 299 2.59 -22.22 -48.74
N ALA A 300 3.69 -21.94 -49.41
CA ALA A 300 4.13 -20.67 -49.98
C ALA A 300 3.07 -19.97 -50.85
N SER A 301 3.08 -18.63 -50.86
CA SER A 301 3.28 -17.81 -52.07
C SER A 301 2.90 -16.35 -51.80
N ARG A 302 3.84 -15.45 -52.00
CA ARG A 302 3.62 -14.04 -52.39
C ARG A 302 3.24 -14.00 -53.89
N PRO A 303 2.62 -12.94 -54.46
CA PRO A 303 3.23 -11.64 -54.60
C PRO A 303 2.30 -10.39 -54.52
N SER A 304 2.91 -9.28 -54.15
CA SER A 304 3.03 -7.93 -54.75
C SER A 304 1.83 -7.32 -55.55
N SER A 305 1.43 -6.11 -55.20
CA SER A 305 1.68 -4.83 -55.90
C SER A 305 0.57 -3.81 -55.62
N SER A 306 0.92 -2.65 -55.16
CA SER A 306 0.87 -1.32 -55.77
C SER A 306 -0.48 -0.64 -55.93
N GLY A 307 -0.49 0.64 -55.50
CA GLY A 307 -1.25 1.71 -56.16
C GLY A 307 -1.94 2.72 -55.25
N ARG A 308 -1.25 3.80 -54.90
CA ARG A 308 -1.50 5.23 -55.16
C ARG A 308 -2.88 5.84 -54.94
N SER A 309 -2.88 6.84 -54.11
CA SER A 309 -3.06 8.33 -54.32
C SER A 309 -4.46 8.91 -54.14
N GLY A 310 -4.46 10.07 -53.45
CA GLY A 310 -5.36 11.22 -53.64
C GLY A 310 -5.92 11.78 -52.33
N ALA A 311 -5.40 12.73 -51.73
CA ALA A 311 -5.41 14.21 -51.74
C ALA A 311 -6.76 14.86 -51.44
N GLY A 312 -6.74 15.85 -50.50
CA GLY A 312 -7.72 16.93 -50.27
C GLY A 312 -8.14 17.00 -48.82
N GLY A 313 -7.78 17.89 -48.01
CA GLY A 313 -7.50 19.31 -47.98
C GLY A 313 -8.67 20.11 -47.43
N SER A 314 -8.59 20.65 -46.21
CA SER A 314 -9.05 21.94 -45.67
C SER A 314 -9.15 21.83 -44.13
N GLY A 315 -8.48 22.50 -43.40
CA GLY A 315 -8.14 23.77 -42.93
C GLY A 315 -9.22 24.36 -42.01
N LEU A 316 -8.99 24.37 -40.68
CA LEU A 316 -9.52 25.41 -39.79
C LEU A 316 -8.58 25.65 -38.60
N THR A 317 -8.31 26.88 -38.39
CA THR A 317 -7.35 27.57 -37.55
C THR A 317 -7.60 27.44 -36.05
N ARG A 318 -6.50 27.26 -35.30
CA ARG A 318 -6.36 27.47 -33.83
C ARG A 318 -6.32 28.96 -33.49
N PRO A 319 -6.63 29.34 -32.24
CA PRO A 319 -5.89 30.38 -31.55
C PRO A 319 -5.02 29.82 -30.42
N GLY A 320 -3.89 30.46 -30.30
CA GLY A 320 -2.72 30.01 -29.55
C GLY A 320 -2.86 30.07 -28.04
N GLY A 321 -2.18 29.12 -27.40
CA GLY A 321 -1.71 29.15 -26.03
C GLY A 321 -0.21 28.93 -26.05
N SER A 322 0.53 29.75 -25.34
CA SER A 322 1.98 29.86 -25.31
C SER A 322 2.61 28.55 -24.85
N SER A 323 3.26 27.83 -25.75
CA SER A 323 4.18 26.78 -25.38
C SER A 323 5.51 27.40 -24.94
N SER A 324 5.83 27.34 -23.66
CA SER A 324 7.21 27.48 -23.21
C SER A 324 8.04 26.38 -23.88
N ARG A 325 8.96 26.79 -24.74
CA ARG A 325 9.97 25.90 -25.33
C ARG A 325 10.82 25.35 -24.20
N ILE A 326 10.69 24.04 -23.92
CA ILE A 326 11.71 23.29 -23.20
C ILE A 326 12.92 23.26 -24.12
N THR A 327 13.95 24.03 -23.79
CA THR A 327 15.26 23.94 -24.43
C THR A 327 15.83 22.57 -24.07
N ASP A 328 16.15 21.80 -25.08
CA ASP A 328 16.88 20.53 -24.99
C ASP A 328 18.30 20.79 -24.43
N SER A 329 18.40 20.93 -23.10
CA SER A 329 19.66 21.02 -22.38
C SER A 329 20.14 19.58 -22.17
N GLY A 330 21.28 19.22 -22.81
CA GLY A 330 21.88 17.90 -22.77
C GLY A 330 22.41 17.49 -21.38
N GLY A 331 21.53 17.41 -20.39
CA GLY A 331 21.85 17.06 -19.00
C GLY A 331 20.75 16.23 -18.33
N PRO A 332 20.92 15.85 -17.03
CA PRO A 332 20.02 14.99 -16.29
C PRO A 332 18.63 15.58 -16.01
N GLY A 333 18.44 16.87 -16.21
CA GLY A 333 17.12 17.54 -16.11
C GLY A 333 16.76 18.05 -14.71
N VAL A 334 17.38 17.56 -13.65
CA VAL A 334 17.19 17.98 -12.25
C VAL A 334 18.56 18.24 -11.61
N GLN A 335 18.58 19.01 -10.53
CA GLN A 335 19.80 19.32 -9.78
C GLN A 335 19.69 18.76 -8.37
N ALA A 336 20.81 18.30 -7.81
CA ALA A 336 20.91 17.87 -6.43
C ALA A 336 20.67 19.03 -5.47
N THR A 337 19.95 18.76 -4.40
CA THR A 337 19.78 19.66 -3.28
C THR A 337 21.11 19.81 -2.53
N GLN A 338 21.57 21.02 -2.36
CA GLN A 338 22.84 21.27 -1.68
C GLN A 338 22.68 21.13 -0.17
N ASP A 339 23.62 20.42 0.46
CA ASP A 339 23.80 20.45 1.91
C ASP A 339 24.39 21.83 2.28
N ASP A 340 23.70 22.59 3.11
CA ASP A 340 24.14 23.93 3.56
C ASP A 340 25.21 23.87 4.65
N GLY A 341 25.61 22.66 5.07
CA GLY A 341 26.61 22.42 6.11
C GLY A 341 26.12 22.69 7.53
N THR A 342 24.85 23.04 7.71
CA THR A 342 24.28 23.21 9.05
C THR A 342 24.29 21.87 9.79
N ARG A 343 24.78 21.87 11.03
CA ARG A 343 24.81 20.69 11.89
C ARG A 343 24.30 21.08 13.27
N LEU A 344 23.38 20.26 13.79
CA LEU A 344 22.66 20.48 15.04
C LEU A 344 23.25 19.67 16.18
N SER A 345 23.74 18.46 15.87
CA SER A 345 24.40 17.56 16.79
C SER A 345 25.93 17.79 16.77
N GLU A 346 26.58 17.60 17.91
CA GLU A 346 28.05 17.55 17.98
C GLU A 346 28.61 16.23 17.45
N GLN A 347 27.78 15.18 17.39
CA GLN A 347 28.18 13.86 16.97
C GLN A 347 28.25 13.78 15.43
N ARG A 348 29.30 13.13 14.91
CA ARG A 348 29.46 12.79 13.50
C ARG A 348 29.62 11.29 13.38
N LEU A 349 28.79 10.67 12.56
CA LEU A 349 28.74 9.20 12.41
C LEU A 349 29.67 8.71 11.31
N TRP A 350 30.10 9.61 10.41
CA TRP A 350 31.04 9.33 9.33
C TRP A 350 31.85 10.56 8.92
N ASP A 351 32.93 10.32 8.20
CA ASP A 351 33.71 11.36 7.54
C ASP A 351 33.13 11.63 6.13
N GLU A 352 32.51 12.78 5.98
CA GLU A 352 31.88 13.21 4.71
C GLU A 352 32.94 13.48 3.63
N THR A 353 34.18 13.82 4.02
CA THR A 353 35.28 14.09 3.08
C THR A 353 35.87 12.82 2.47
N ALA A 354 35.64 11.67 3.10
CA ALA A 354 36.08 10.36 2.63
C ALA A 354 35.07 9.68 1.69
N ARG A 355 33.95 10.33 1.37
CA ARG A 355 32.93 9.78 0.48
C ARG A 355 33.46 9.66 -0.97
N PRO A 356 33.33 8.50 -1.62
CA PRO A 356 33.68 8.35 -3.03
C PRO A 356 32.73 9.17 -3.92
N ALA A 357 33.24 9.57 -5.10
CA ALA A 357 32.44 10.22 -6.12
C ALA A 357 32.20 9.29 -7.31
N CYS A 358 31.06 9.44 -7.98
CA CYS A 358 30.79 8.75 -9.22
C CYS A 358 31.76 9.14 -10.33
N PRO A 359 32.13 8.21 -11.23
CA PRO A 359 32.86 8.55 -12.44
C PRO A 359 32.12 9.61 -13.26
N ALA A 360 32.88 10.56 -13.84
CA ALA A 360 32.28 11.53 -14.75
C ALA A 360 31.57 10.82 -15.92
N PRO A 361 30.42 11.35 -16.38
CA PRO A 361 29.72 10.78 -17.52
C PRO A 361 30.62 10.72 -18.76
N PRO A 362 30.55 9.64 -19.55
CA PRO A 362 31.37 9.53 -20.77
C PRO A 362 31.01 10.63 -21.77
N PRO A 363 31.96 11.07 -22.63
CA PRO A 363 31.65 12.02 -23.68
C PRO A 363 30.48 11.54 -24.55
N GLY A 364 29.45 12.37 -24.71
CA GLY A 364 28.25 12.01 -25.49
C GLY A 364 27.25 11.11 -24.72
N ALA A 365 27.30 11.10 -23.40
CA ALA A 365 26.28 10.43 -22.57
C ALA A 365 24.87 10.83 -23.02
N ARG A 366 23.97 9.85 -23.11
CA ARG A 366 22.57 10.05 -23.48
C ARG A 366 21.68 9.95 -22.25
N TYR A 367 20.74 10.87 -22.16
CA TYR A 367 19.75 10.93 -21.09
C TYR A 367 18.38 10.64 -21.70
N THR A 368 17.73 9.59 -21.22
CA THR A 368 16.41 9.19 -21.70
C THR A 368 15.30 9.99 -20.98
N PRO A 369 14.12 10.18 -21.58
CA PRO A 369 12.99 10.77 -20.85
C PRO A 369 12.62 9.99 -19.58
N ALA A 370 12.64 8.66 -19.63
CA ALA A 370 12.39 7.79 -18.48
C ALA A 370 13.49 7.93 -17.39
N GLY A 371 14.76 8.02 -17.80
CA GLY A 371 15.87 8.25 -16.86
C GLY A 371 15.78 9.61 -16.18
N ARG A 372 15.43 10.68 -16.91
CA ARG A 372 15.20 12.00 -16.32
C ARG A 372 14.00 12.02 -15.36
N ALA A 373 12.95 11.25 -15.65
CA ALA A 373 11.85 11.06 -14.71
C ALA A 373 12.31 10.35 -13.44
N ALA A 374 13.12 9.29 -13.56
CA ALA A 374 13.68 8.56 -12.43
C ALA A 374 14.55 9.45 -11.51
N SER A 375 15.44 10.28 -12.09
CA SER A 375 16.25 11.21 -11.30
C SER A 375 15.42 12.31 -10.63
N ALA A 376 14.35 12.78 -11.29
CA ALA A 376 13.42 13.75 -10.71
C ALA A 376 12.57 13.13 -9.58
N GLU A 377 12.18 11.86 -9.71
CA GLU A 377 11.46 11.12 -8.68
C GLU A 377 12.32 10.91 -7.41
N LEU A 378 13.60 10.58 -7.54
CA LEU A 378 14.52 10.51 -6.41
C LEU A 378 14.50 11.84 -5.61
N VAL A 379 14.72 12.97 -6.30
CA VAL A 379 14.72 14.29 -5.63
C VAL A 379 13.37 14.60 -5.00
N ALA A 380 12.26 14.29 -5.67
CA ALA A 380 10.91 14.55 -5.12
C ALA A 380 10.64 13.74 -3.84
N VAL A 381 11.05 12.47 -3.79
CA VAL A 381 10.96 11.63 -2.58
C VAL A 381 11.83 12.21 -1.47
N HIS A 382 13.05 12.62 -1.77
CA HIS A 382 13.96 13.24 -0.80
C HIS A 382 13.43 14.58 -0.26
N ASP A 383 12.82 15.40 -1.10
CA ASP A 383 12.20 16.68 -0.68
C ASP A 383 11.02 16.43 0.27
N MET A 384 10.24 15.40 0.03
CA MET A 384 9.19 14.97 0.96
C MET A 384 9.80 14.54 2.30
N LEU A 385 10.85 13.72 2.30
CA LEU A 385 11.54 13.28 3.53
C LEU A 385 12.11 14.46 4.32
N ARG A 386 12.69 15.45 3.64
CA ARG A 386 13.20 16.69 4.27
C ARG A 386 12.08 17.51 4.93
N ALA A 387 10.98 17.72 4.23
CA ALA A 387 9.83 18.48 4.73
C ALA A 387 9.20 17.83 5.96
N GLU A 388 9.03 16.51 5.93
CA GLU A 388 8.48 15.77 7.06
C GLU A 388 9.43 15.77 8.26
N LEU A 389 10.75 15.63 8.05
CA LEU A 389 11.76 15.71 9.11
C LEU A 389 11.75 17.08 9.79
N ALA A 390 11.71 18.16 9.00
CA ALA A 390 11.63 19.52 9.51
C ALA A 390 10.41 19.72 10.41
N THR A 391 9.31 19.11 10.06
CA THR A 391 8.05 19.20 10.82
C THR A 391 8.09 18.39 12.11
N VAL A 392 8.62 17.16 12.08
CA VAL A 392 8.87 16.37 13.32
C VAL A 392 9.70 17.18 14.29
N ARG A 393 10.76 17.80 13.79
CA ARG A 393 11.68 18.59 14.60
C ARG A 393 11.02 19.84 15.19
N ASP A 394 10.28 20.61 14.41
CA ASP A 394 9.54 21.78 14.90
C ASP A 394 8.60 21.41 16.04
N LEU A 395 7.90 20.30 15.93
CA LEU A 395 7.02 19.80 16.97
C LEU A 395 7.73 19.46 18.26
N ILE A 396 8.88 18.76 18.19
CA ILE A 396 9.70 18.44 19.36
C ILE A 396 10.14 19.73 20.05
N VAL A 397 10.61 20.72 19.30
CA VAL A 397 11.04 22.03 19.83
C VAL A 397 9.87 22.80 20.48
N ARG A 398 8.67 22.76 19.90
CA ARG A 398 7.48 23.44 20.45
C ARG A 398 6.98 22.78 21.73
N VAL A 399 7.05 21.46 21.82
CA VAL A 399 6.76 20.71 23.05
C VAL A 399 7.77 21.06 24.13
N GLN A 400 9.06 21.10 23.80
CA GLN A 400 10.15 21.48 24.71
C GLN A 400 9.98 22.88 25.32
N LYS A 401 9.56 23.83 24.48
CA LYS A 401 9.31 25.23 24.91
C LYS A 401 8.00 25.42 25.68
N GLY A 402 7.21 24.35 25.87
CA GLY A 402 5.89 24.44 26.50
C GLY A 402 4.87 25.26 25.68
N ALA A 403 5.17 25.57 24.42
CA ALA A 403 4.29 26.33 23.53
C ALA A 403 3.04 25.54 23.14
N ILE A 404 3.14 24.21 23.17
CA ILE A 404 2.03 23.28 23.00
C ILE A 404 2.20 22.13 23.98
N ASP A 405 1.10 21.61 24.50
CA ASP A 405 1.15 20.35 25.23
C ASP A 405 1.27 19.15 24.28
N ALA A 406 1.62 17.99 24.82
CA ALA A 406 1.79 16.78 24.03
C ALA A 406 0.50 16.37 23.27
N ALA A 407 -0.69 16.71 23.80
CA ALA A 407 -1.97 16.42 23.17
C ALA A 407 -2.22 17.33 21.96
N ARG A 408 -1.82 18.60 22.03
CA ARG A 408 -1.96 19.57 20.94
C ARG A 408 -0.91 19.35 19.84
N ALA A 409 0.35 19.04 20.22
CA ALA A 409 1.37 18.59 19.27
C ALA A 409 0.91 17.38 18.47
N ARG A 410 0.24 16.45 19.15
CA ARG A 410 -0.42 15.29 18.57
C ARG A 410 -1.51 15.66 17.56
N SER A 411 -2.32 16.69 17.86
CA SER A 411 -3.37 17.17 16.97
C SER A 411 -2.81 17.84 15.70
N GLU A 412 -1.72 18.60 15.84
CA GLU A 412 -1.07 19.27 14.70
C GLU A 412 -0.36 18.28 13.76
N LEU A 413 0.26 17.22 14.30
CA LEU A 413 0.81 16.11 13.52
C LEU A 413 -0.25 15.39 12.70
N ASN A 414 -1.47 15.28 13.22
CA ASN A 414 -2.58 14.67 12.51
C ASN A 414 -3.10 15.50 11.31
N GLN A 415 -2.64 16.74 11.15
CA GLN A 415 -3.06 17.63 10.04
C GLN A 415 -2.06 17.69 8.87
N MET A 416 -0.99 16.89 8.91
CA MET A 416 0.09 16.93 7.92
C MET A 416 -0.08 15.94 6.76
N THR A 417 0.66 16.15 5.68
CA THR A 417 0.53 15.48 4.37
C THR A 417 0.63 13.95 4.38
N MET A 418 1.23 13.34 5.41
CA MET A 418 1.18 11.89 5.65
C MET A 418 -0.17 11.41 6.21
N ARG A 419 -1.24 12.11 5.90
CA ARG A 419 -2.63 11.95 6.41
C ARG A 419 -3.26 10.57 6.19
N GLN A 420 -2.63 9.68 5.49
CA GLN A 420 -3.21 8.35 5.23
C GLN A 420 -3.04 7.35 6.38
N ASN A 421 -2.31 7.71 7.45
CA ASN A 421 -2.20 6.87 8.64
C ASN A 421 -2.13 7.72 9.92
N ASN A 422 -3.26 7.89 10.58
CA ASN A 422 -3.44 8.63 11.83
C ASN A 422 -2.66 8.05 13.01
N TRP A 423 -1.60 8.73 13.44
CA TRP A 423 -0.77 8.24 14.52
C TRP A 423 -0.48 9.32 15.57
N THR A 424 -0.33 8.89 16.80
CA THR A 424 0.23 9.70 17.90
C THR A 424 1.66 10.16 17.56
N MET A 425 2.23 11.15 18.25
CA MET A 425 3.61 11.60 18.04
C MET A 425 4.60 10.42 17.99
N GLY A 426 4.40 9.39 18.84
CA GLY A 426 5.14 8.14 18.79
C GLY A 426 5.00 7.37 17.50
N ALA A 427 3.79 7.24 17.04
CA ALA A 427 3.51 6.53 15.81
C ALA A 427 3.88 7.34 14.55
N TYR A 428 3.90 8.67 14.63
CA TYR A 428 4.38 9.51 13.53
C TYR A 428 5.88 9.37 13.34
N CYS A 429 6.67 9.49 14.41
CA CYS A 429 8.12 9.24 14.35
C CYS A 429 8.40 7.81 13.89
N GLN A 430 7.66 6.82 14.39
CA GLN A 430 7.77 5.44 13.93
C GLN A 430 7.35 5.28 12.45
N SER A 431 6.34 6.01 11.98
CA SER A 431 5.93 6.01 10.56
C SER A 431 6.99 6.67 9.69
N TYR A 432 7.55 7.79 10.13
CA TYR A 432 8.67 8.45 9.46
C TYR A 432 9.89 7.51 9.38
N CYS A 433 10.28 6.91 10.50
CA CYS A 433 11.35 5.91 10.54
C CYS A 433 11.10 4.75 9.57
N ARG A 434 9.85 4.29 9.47
CA ARG A 434 9.46 3.21 8.54
C ARG A 434 9.52 3.65 7.09
N ILE A 435 9.13 4.89 6.75
CA ILE A 435 9.20 5.41 5.38
C ILE A 435 10.65 5.53 4.94
N VAL A 436 11.52 6.12 5.78
CA VAL A 436 12.96 6.18 5.51
C VAL A 436 13.54 4.78 5.32
N THR A 437 13.20 3.84 6.21
CA THR A 437 13.64 2.44 6.10
C THR A 437 13.14 1.76 4.83
N GLN A 438 11.91 2.03 4.40
CA GLN A 438 11.36 1.46 3.16
C GLN A 438 12.04 2.03 1.92
N HIS A 439 12.29 3.34 1.90
CA HIS A 439 13.02 4.01 0.83
C HIS A 439 14.41 3.40 0.66
N HIS A 440 15.24 3.40 1.71
CA HIS A 440 16.58 2.80 1.67
C HIS A 440 16.56 1.31 1.32
N SER A 441 15.56 0.55 1.81
CA SER A 441 15.45 -0.88 1.46
C SER A 441 15.14 -1.10 -0.01
N LEU A 442 14.35 -0.23 -0.64
CA LEU A 442 14.08 -0.29 -2.08
C LEU A 442 15.36 -0.04 -2.88
N GLU A 443 16.13 0.94 -2.49
CA GLU A 443 17.40 1.27 -3.12
C GLU A 443 18.42 0.15 -2.99
N ASP A 444 18.61 -0.37 -1.78
CA ASP A 444 19.56 -1.46 -1.49
C ASP A 444 19.23 -2.76 -2.25
N VAL A 445 17.94 -3.09 -2.38
CA VAL A 445 17.52 -4.37 -2.98
C VAL A 445 17.36 -4.28 -4.49
N ALA A 446 17.06 -3.08 -4.99
CA ALA A 446 16.61 -2.95 -6.36
C ALA A 446 17.40 -1.94 -7.19
N VAL A 447 17.49 -0.69 -6.75
CA VAL A 447 18.13 0.39 -7.52
C VAL A 447 19.64 0.19 -7.60
N PHE A 448 20.31 -0.02 -6.48
CA PHE A 448 21.76 -0.15 -6.43
C PHE A 448 22.28 -1.39 -7.14
N PRO A 449 21.71 -2.59 -7.00
CA PRO A 449 22.10 -3.74 -7.81
C PRO A 449 21.92 -3.51 -9.30
N TYR A 450 20.82 -2.88 -9.72
CA TYR A 450 20.58 -2.54 -11.12
C TYR A 450 21.65 -1.57 -11.67
N LEU A 451 21.89 -0.43 -11.00
CA LEU A 451 22.91 0.53 -11.40
C LEU A 451 24.31 -0.09 -11.48
N ARG A 452 24.64 -0.99 -10.54
CA ARG A 452 25.92 -1.73 -10.54
C ARG A 452 26.09 -2.60 -11.79
N THR A 453 25.00 -3.19 -12.31
CA THR A 453 25.07 -3.96 -13.57
C THR A 453 25.25 -3.08 -14.80
N ARG A 454 24.81 -1.81 -14.73
CA ARG A 454 24.94 -0.85 -15.86
C ARG A 454 26.29 -0.16 -15.89
N ASP A 455 26.87 0.10 -14.73
CA ASP A 455 28.18 0.78 -14.62
C ASP A 455 28.92 0.29 -13.36
N ASN A 456 29.90 -0.58 -13.56
CA ASN A 456 30.72 -1.11 -12.47
C ASN A 456 31.53 -0.02 -11.74
N GLY A 457 31.75 1.14 -12.36
CA GLY A 457 32.44 2.27 -11.73
C GLY A 457 31.65 2.91 -10.59
N LEU A 458 30.34 2.67 -10.51
CA LEU A 458 29.47 3.13 -9.42
C LEU A 458 29.66 2.34 -8.11
N GLY A 459 30.33 1.18 -8.17
CA GLY A 459 30.49 0.27 -7.03
C GLY A 459 30.86 0.95 -5.73
N PRO A 460 31.95 1.75 -5.65
CA PRO A 460 32.37 2.41 -4.41
C PRO A 460 31.32 3.35 -3.81
N VAL A 461 30.58 4.10 -4.65
CA VAL A 461 29.50 5.01 -4.21
C VAL A 461 28.32 4.20 -3.67
N LEU A 462 27.88 3.18 -4.39
CA LEU A 462 26.77 2.33 -3.97
C LEU A 462 27.07 1.58 -2.67
N ASP A 463 28.31 1.07 -2.51
CA ASP A 463 28.74 0.43 -1.25
C ASP A 463 28.71 1.43 -0.09
N ARG A 464 29.12 2.68 -0.33
CA ARG A 464 29.11 3.74 0.68
C ARG A 464 27.69 4.12 1.07
N LEU A 465 26.78 4.30 0.12
CA LEU A 465 25.36 4.58 0.38
C LEU A 465 24.72 3.47 1.21
N GLN A 466 24.97 2.20 0.88
CA GLN A 466 24.47 1.06 1.67
C GLN A 466 25.02 1.02 3.10
N GLU A 467 26.27 1.45 3.31
CA GLU A 467 26.85 1.58 4.64
C GLU A 467 26.14 2.70 5.43
N GLU A 468 25.89 3.85 4.81
CA GLU A 468 25.18 4.98 5.41
C GLU A 468 23.72 4.61 5.75
N HIS A 469 23.01 3.85 4.90
CA HIS A 469 21.68 3.29 5.21
C HIS A 469 21.68 2.49 6.52
N ARG A 470 22.68 1.63 6.73
CA ARG A 470 22.79 0.83 7.98
C ARG A 470 23.01 1.72 9.21
N VAL A 471 23.80 2.78 9.07
CA VAL A 471 24.04 3.74 10.15
C VAL A 471 22.76 4.54 10.46
N ILE A 472 22.06 5.03 9.43
CA ILE A 472 20.78 5.75 9.56
C ILE A 472 19.74 4.87 10.27
N HIS A 473 19.63 3.59 9.95
CA HIS A 473 18.75 2.66 10.65
C HIS A 473 19.05 2.61 12.15
N GLY A 474 20.32 2.61 12.54
CA GLY A 474 20.72 2.67 13.96
C GLY A 474 20.32 3.98 14.66
N VAL A 475 20.34 5.09 13.93
CA VAL A 475 19.87 6.40 14.44
C VAL A 475 18.34 6.40 14.57
N LEU A 476 17.62 5.85 13.60
CA LEU A 476 16.17 5.71 13.66
C LEU A 476 15.72 4.87 14.87
N ASP A 477 16.42 3.77 15.18
CA ASP A 477 16.18 2.95 16.37
C ASP A 477 16.45 3.75 17.67
N THR A 478 17.38 4.71 17.63
CA THR A 478 17.68 5.57 18.79
C THR A 478 16.57 6.60 19.00
N VAL A 479 16.04 7.19 17.92
CA VAL A 479 14.88 8.08 17.98
C VAL A 479 13.64 7.34 18.51
N ASP A 480 13.37 6.14 18.02
CA ASP A 480 12.23 5.32 18.49
C ASP A 480 12.34 5.02 20.00
N ARG A 481 13.52 4.61 20.48
CA ARG A 481 13.76 4.38 21.92
C ARG A 481 13.62 5.65 22.76
N ALA A 482 14.16 6.77 22.29
CA ALA A 482 14.04 8.06 22.99
C ALA A 482 12.58 8.50 23.11
N LEU A 483 11.79 8.25 22.07
CA LEU A 483 10.38 8.55 22.02
C LEU A 483 9.56 7.66 22.97
N VAL A 484 9.81 6.36 22.99
CA VAL A 484 9.18 5.41 23.94
C VAL A 484 9.49 5.83 25.38
N ASN A 485 10.73 6.23 25.68
CA ASN A 485 11.13 6.71 27.00
C ASN A 485 10.42 8.02 27.37
N TYR A 486 10.30 8.97 26.44
CA TYR A 486 9.56 10.22 26.65
C TYR A 486 8.09 9.98 26.99
N ILE A 487 7.43 9.06 26.28
CA ILE A 487 6.02 8.72 26.52
C ILE A 487 5.83 8.01 27.87
N SER A 488 6.77 7.17 28.28
CA SER A 488 6.65 6.32 29.47
C SER A 488 7.09 7.00 30.77
N GLN A 489 8.00 7.99 30.71
CA GLN A 489 8.64 8.60 31.91
C GLN A 489 8.30 10.08 32.11
N SER A 490 7.27 10.62 31.47
CA SER A 490 6.75 12.00 31.62
C SER A 490 7.79 13.11 31.85
N GLY A 491 8.29 13.74 30.79
CA GLY A 491 8.73 15.14 30.84
C GLY A 491 10.13 15.51 30.38
N ASP A 492 11.10 14.60 30.22
CA ASP A 492 12.41 14.95 29.68
C ASP A 492 12.48 14.74 28.17
N THR A 493 12.50 15.84 27.41
CA THR A 493 12.59 15.86 25.94
C THR A 493 14.04 15.90 25.45
N SER A 494 15.06 16.00 26.34
CA SER A 494 16.45 16.22 25.92
C SER A 494 16.96 15.07 25.03
N ALA A 495 16.83 13.84 25.49
CA ALA A 495 17.26 12.66 24.74
C ALA A 495 16.53 12.50 23.37
N LEU A 496 15.26 12.88 23.30
CA LEU A 496 14.50 12.87 22.06
C LEU A 496 14.97 13.97 21.10
N THR A 497 15.28 15.15 21.62
CA THR A 497 15.82 16.26 20.83
C THR A 497 17.20 15.92 20.29
N ASP A 498 18.10 15.41 21.13
CA ASP A 498 19.46 15.01 20.73
C ASP A 498 19.41 13.92 19.63
N ALA A 499 18.52 12.95 19.78
CA ALA A 499 18.33 11.89 18.78
C ALA A 499 17.74 12.43 17.46
N ALA A 500 16.80 13.37 17.54
CA ALA A 500 16.19 14.01 16.36
C ALA A 500 17.20 14.93 15.63
N ASP A 501 18.02 15.66 16.37
CA ASP A 501 19.08 16.50 15.80
C ASP A 501 20.16 15.64 15.11
N LEU A 502 20.56 14.53 15.72
CA LEU A 502 21.48 13.57 15.10
C LEU A 502 20.88 12.94 13.83
N LEU A 503 19.60 12.56 13.87
CA LEU A 503 18.91 12.04 12.68
C LEU A 503 18.85 13.09 11.58
N THR A 504 18.56 14.35 11.92
CA THR A 504 18.49 15.45 10.97
C THR A 504 19.82 15.62 10.24
N ASP A 505 20.91 15.77 10.99
CA ASP A 505 22.25 15.94 10.41
C ASP A 505 22.66 14.76 9.53
N THR A 506 22.42 13.54 10.04
CA THR A 506 22.81 12.30 9.36
C THR A 506 22.04 12.11 8.06
N LEU A 507 20.70 12.26 8.11
CA LEU A 507 19.85 12.02 6.96
C LEU A 507 20.00 13.11 5.90
N LEU A 508 20.02 14.40 6.26
CA LEU A 508 20.17 15.49 5.28
C LEU A 508 21.50 15.41 4.53
N SER A 509 22.59 15.08 5.24
CA SER A 509 23.90 14.86 4.63
C SER A 509 23.90 13.67 3.68
N HIS A 510 23.22 12.59 4.05
CA HIS A 510 23.08 11.40 3.21
C HIS A 510 22.29 11.70 1.94
N LEU A 511 21.06 12.25 2.04
CA LEU A 511 20.21 12.57 0.90
C LEU A 511 20.90 13.52 -0.10
N ALA A 512 21.65 14.51 0.39
CA ALA A 512 22.42 15.42 -0.47
C ALA A 512 23.57 14.70 -1.20
N TYR A 513 24.25 13.78 -0.53
CA TYR A 513 25.30 12.96 -1.13
C TYR A 513 24.72 12.03 -2.20
N GLU A 514 23.65 11.35 -1.91
CA GLU A 514 23.00 10.43 -2.82
C GLU A 514 22.51 11.14 -4.09
N GLU A 515 21.80 12.25 -3.97
CA GLU A 515 21.37 13.04 -5.12
C GLU A 515 22.54 13.51 -5.97
N ARG A 516 23.60 14.00 -5.33
CA ARG A 516 24.81 14.47 -6.04
C ARG A 516 25.44 13.36 -6.89
N GLU A 517 25.45 12.15 -6.38
CA GLU A 517 26.12 11.01 -7.03
C GLU A 517 25.20 10.23 -7.98
N LEU A 518 23.89 10.13 -7.68
CA LEU A 518 23.01 9.23 -8.43
C LEU A 518 22.11 9.92 -9.48
N ILE A 519 21.92 11.24 -9.45
CA ILE A 519 21.11 11.94 -10.45
C ILE A 519 21.59 11.66 -11.88
N ASP A 520 22.89 11.74 -12.14
CA ASP A 520 23.43 11.45 -13.47
C ASP A 520 23.30 9.98 -13.88
N PRO A 521 23.71 9.00 -13.05
CA PRO A 521 23.47 7.59 -13.34
C PRO A 521 22.01 7.24 -13.60
N LEU A 522 21.08 7.73 -12.76
CA LEU A 522 19.67 7.49 -12.93
C LEU A 522 19.12 8.12 -14.22
N ALA A 523 19.54 9.34 -14.54
CA ALA A 523 19.13 10.00 -15.77
C ALA A 523 19.62 9.27 -17.04
N ARG A 524 20.74 8.53 -16.94
CA ARG A 524 21.28 7.69 -18.03
C ARG A 524 20.63 6.32 -18.11
N TYR A 525 20.42 5.66 -16.97
CA TYR A 525 20.07 4.24 -16.91
C TYR A 525 18.64 3.96 -16.43
N GLY A 526 17.95 4.94 -15.81
CA GLY A 526 16.60 4.78 -15.25
C GLY A 526 16.56 3.97 -13.96
N PHE A 527 15.34 3.77 -13.46
CA PHE A 527 15.00 2.71 -12.49
C PHE A 527 14.59 1.47 -13.27
N TYR A 528 15.14 0.30 -13.00
CA TYR A 528 14.71 -0.97 -13.58
C TYR A 528 14.41 -0.96 -15.08
N GLY A 529 15.31 -1.48 -15.92
CA GLY A 529 15.00 -2.11 -17.20
C GLY A 529 13.93 -1.49 -18.11
N TYR A 530 13.67 -0.19 -18.04
CA TYR A 530 12.86 0.53 -19.03
C TYR A 530 13.65 0.78 -20.34
N ASP A 531 14.58 -0.09 -20.64
CA ASP A 531 15.22 -0.21 -21.95
C ASP A 531 14.53 -1.34 -22.72
N GLN A 532 13.40 -1.01 -23.36
CA GLN A 532 13.06 -1.66 -24.63
C GLN A 532 12.59 -0.55 -25.59
N ASP A 533 13.49 -0.23 -26.51
CA ASP A 533 13.41 0.49 -27.79
C ASP A 533 12.19 1.39 -28.10
#